data_3c20648a2745ff6ab398c43222c69fb0
#
_entry.id   3c20648a2745ff6ab398c43222c69fb0
#
_cell.length_a   1.000
_cell.length_b   1.000
_cell.length_c   1.000
_cell.angle_alpha   90.00
_cell.angle_beta   90.00
_cell.angle_gamma   90.00
#
_symmetry.space_group_name_H-M   'P 1'
#
loop_
_entity.id
_entity.type
_entity.pdbx_description
1 polymer ?
#
loop_
_entity_poly.entity_id
_entity_poly.type
_entity_poly.pdbx_seq_one_letter_code
_entity_poly.pdbx_strand_id
1 'polypeptide(L)'
;MMLFIAFQSMSVSAQDLNEIIKNHITAIGGADNWNKLKSMTSEMTMKAQGAEIKLVVNQVQKKAMRADIEVMGMSGYQIITDKEGWSFMPFAGQTKAEPSTADDVKSSQDQLDMIDQFITYKDYGKKIDYLGKDDVEGTDCHKISLTDKEGEITTFFLDASTYYVIKEVSKRKANGKEFEMTKTYSNYKKLDEGIVFPMLSGGDEGEMEITKVSINKPIDDAMFQPKALSELKK
;
A
#
# COMPACT_ATOMS: atom_id res chain seq x y z
N MET A 1 -40.94 36.44 13.21
CA MET A 1 -40.72 35.76 11.93
C MET A 1 -39.44 34.92 12.08
N MET A 2 -39.58 33.64 12.47
CA MET A 2 -38.48 32.72 12.70
C MET A 2 -38.11 32.06 11.36
N LEU A 3 -36.90 32.33 10.88
CA LEU A 3 -36.35 31.71 9.64
C LEU A 3 -35.83 30.32 9.98
N PHE A 4 -36.60 29.29 9.62
CA PHE A 4 -36.13 27.89 9.66
C PHE A 4 -35.16 27.68 8.47
N ILE A 5 -33.85 27.64 8.74
CA ILE A 5 -32.86 27.16 7.78
C ILE A 5 -32.95 25.62 7.83
N ALA A 6 -33.59 25.03 6.84
CA ALA A 6 -33.57 23.60 6.63
C ALA A 6 -32.18 23.19 6.14
N PHE A 7 -31.37 22.57 6.99
CA PHE A 7 -30.20 21.83 6.58
C PHE A 7 -30.70 20.61 5.76
N GLN A 8 -30.62 20.71 4.44
CA GLN A 8 -30.74 19.53 3.58
C GLN A 8 -29.46 18.71 3.74
N SER A 9 -29.52 17.66 4.57
CA SER A 9 -28.53 16.58 4.54
C SER A 9 -28.63 15.92 3.15
N MET A 10 -27.68 16.19 2.27
CA MET A 10 -27.49 15.45 1.03
C MET A 10 -27.14 14.00 1.42
N SER A 11 -28.11 13.13 1.42
CA SER A 11 -27.90 11.69 1.42
C SER A 11 -27.27 11.34 0.05
N VAL A 12 -25.95 11.23 0.03
CA VAL A 12 -25.25 10.64 -1.11
C VAL A 12 -25.73 9.19 -1.23
N SER A 13 -26.25 8.83 -2.38
CA SER A 13 -26.84 7.51 -2.57
C SER A 13 -25.73 6.45 -2.71
N ALA A 14 -26.04 5.20 -2.32
CA ALA A 14 -25.17 4.04 -2.55
C ALA A 14 -24.79 3.88 -4.04
N GLN A 15 -25.58 4.47 -4.94
CA GLN A 15 -25.32 4.50 -6.36
C GLN A 15 -24.11 5.37 -6.71
N ASP A 16 -23.94 6.52 -6.04
CA ASP A 16 -22.80 7.42 -6.26
C ASP A 16 -21.48 6.76 -5.81
N LEU A 17 -21.46 6.05 -4.67
CA LEU A 17 -20.30 5.33 -4.18
C LEU A 17 -19.85 4.23 -5.17
N ASN A 18 -20.80 3.42 -5.66
CA ASN A 18 -20.47 2.36 -6.63
C ASN A 18 -19.90 2.94 -7.93
N GLU A 19 -20.40 4.10 -8.37
CA GLU A 19 -19.88 4.78 -9.54
C GLU A 19 -18.46 5.32 -9.32
N ILE A 20 -18.18 5.93 -8.16
CA ILE A 20 -16.85 6.41 -7.79
C ILE A 20 -15.86 5.26 -7.79
N ILE A 21 -16.20 4.12 -7.15
CA ILE A 21 -15.34 2.93 -7.12
C ILE A 21 -15.10 2.39 -8.54
N LYS A 22 -16.15 2.29 -9.35
CA LYS A 22 -16.03 1.84 -10.74
C LYS A 22 -15.10 2.75 -11.56
N ASN A 23 -15.22 4.06 -11.39
CA ASN A 23 -14.39 5.04 -12.07
C ASN A 23 -12.93 4.94 -11.61
N HIS A 24 -12.69 4.77 -10.28
CA HIS A 24 -11.36 4.50 -9.75
C HIS A 24 -10.74 3.24 -10.36
N ILE A 25 -11.45 2.10 -10.31
CA ILE A 25 -10.97 0.84 -10.88
C ILE A 25 -10.65 1.00 -12.37
N THR A 26 -11.48 1.74 -13.11
CA THR A 26 -11.25 2.03 -14.53
C THR A 26 -9.99 2.89 -14.72
N ALA A 27 -9.83 3.92 -13.90
CA ALA A 27 -8.69 4.85 -13.95
C ALA A 27 -7.35 4.14 -13.69
N ILE A 28 -7.32 3.18 -12.76
CA ILE A 28 -6.11 2.41 -12.45
C ILE A 28 -5.84 1.25 -13.44
N GLY A 29 -6.61 1.14 -14.53
CA GLY A 29 -6.36 0.19 -15.62
C GLY A 29 -7.29 -1.02 -15.65
N GLY A 30 -8.31 -1.06 -14.79
CA GLY A 30 -9.38 -2.08 -14.78
C GLY A 30 -9.05 -3.34 -13.99
N ALA A 31 -10.08 -3.92 -13.37
CA ALA A 31 -9.95 -5.11 -12.53
C ALA A 31 -9.34 -6.31 -13.27
N ASP A 32 -9.64 -6.48 -14.57
CA ASP A 32 -9.14 -7.61 -15.37
C ASP A 32 -7.61 -7.60 -15.50
N ASN A 33 -6.98 -6.42 -15.56
CA ASN A 33 -5.52 -6.32 -15.63
C ASN A 33 -4.89 -6.58 -14.25
N TRP A 34 -5.48 -6.03 -13.19
CA TRP A 34 -5.04 -6.28 -11.82
C TRP A 34 -5.16 -7.76 -11.44
N ASN A 35 -6.25 -8.43 -11.80
CA ASN A 35 -6.47 -9.86 -11.52
C ASN A 35 -5.50 -10.80 -12.27
N LYS A 36 -4.79 -10.32 -13.29
CA LYS A 36 -3.73 -11.07 -13.98
C LYS A 36 -2.37 -10.96 -13.29
N LEU A 37 -2.26 -10.12 -12.25
CA LEU A 37 -1.02 -9.89 -11.53
C LEU A 37 -0.63 -11.14 -10.74
N LYS A 38 0.53 -11.72 -11.08
CA LYS A 38 1.08 -12.93 -10.44
C LYS A 38 2.35 -12.62 -9.65
N SER A 39 3.16 -11.70 -10.15
CA SER A 39 4.39 -11.28 -9.51
C SER A 39 4.71 -9.82 -9.86
N MET A 40 5.41 -9.14 -8.97
CA MET A 40 5.90 -7.78 -9.19
C MET A 40 7.30 -7.65 -8.57
N THR A 41 8.19 -7.01 -9.31
CA THR A 41 9.46 -6.52 -8.79
C THR A 41 9.46 -5.00 -8.91
N SER A 42 9.70 -4.30 -7.81
CA SER A 42 9.79 -2.84 -7.77
C SER A 42 11.17 -2.43 -7.26
N GLU A 43 11.84 -1.53 -7.98
CA GLU A 43 13.06 -0.86 -7.52
C GLU A 43 12.65 0.54 -7.04
N MET A 44 13.08 0.90 -5.83
CA MET A 44 12.65 2.14 -5.16
C MET A 44 13.83 2.83 -4.49
N THR A 45 13.73 4.14 -4.39
CA THR A 45 14.61 4.95 -3.55
C THR A 45 13.78 5.73 -2.54
N MET A 46 14.25 5.80 -1.32
CA MET A 46 13.63 6.56 -0.24
C MET A 46 14.64 7.53 0.34
N LYS A 47 14.23 8.78 0.59
CA LYS A 47 15.03 9.76 1.30
C LYS A 47 14.44 9.95 2.69
N ALA A 48 15.15 9.50 3.71
CA ALA A 48 14.72 9.63 5.09
C ALA A 48 15.89 10.14 5.95
N GLN A 49 15.67 11.17 6.75
CA GLN A 49 16.65 11.72 7.71
C GLN A 49 18.04 12.02 7.11
N GLY A 50 18.06 12.44 5.83
CA GLY A 50 19.30 12.76 5.12
C GLY A 50 20.07 11.55 4.56
N ALA A 51 19.58 10.34 4.74
CA ALA A 51 20.10 9.13 4.11
C ALA A 51 19.28 8.72 2.88
N GLU A 52 19.94 8.18 1.87
CA GLU A 52 19.30 7.47 0.77
C GLU A 52 19.21 5.98 1.10
N ILE A 53 18.00 5.46 1.00
CA ILE A 53 17.68 4.05 1.19
C ILE A 53 17.25 3.49 -0.16
N LYS A 54 17.90 2.42 -0.61
CA LYS A 54 17.48 1.70 -1.81
C LYS A 54 16.73 0.44 -1.41
N LEU A 55 15.62 0.20 -2.09
CA LEU A 55 14.79 -0.99 -1.87
C LEU A 55 14.54 -1.71 -3.19
N VAL A 56 14.61 -3.03 -3.13
CA VAL A 56 14.13 -3.89 -4.21
C VAL A 56 13.11 -4.84 -3.60
N VAL A 57 11.85 -4.68 -3.99
CA VAL A 57 10.76 -5.53 -3.49
C VAL A 57 10.38 -6.53 -4.56
N ASN A 58 10.52 -7.82 -4.24
CA ASN A 58 10.06 -8.94 -5.05
C ASN A 58 8.83 -9.55 -4.39
N GLN A 59 7.74 -9.67 -5.13
CA GLN A 59 6.47 -10.12 -4.58
C GLN A 59 5.78 -11.13 -5.52
N VAL A 60 5.26 -12.20 -4.93
CA VAL A 60 4.40 -13.19 -5.59
C VAL A 60 3.03 -13.11 -4.93
N GLN A 61 2.00 -12.88 -5.76
CA GLN A 61 0.62 -12.64 -5.33
C GLN A 61 0.14 -13.66 -4.31
N LYS A 62 -0.28 -13.17 -3.13
CA LYS A 62 -0.80 -13.95 -1.99
C LYS A 62 0.12 -15.07 -1.48
N LYS A 63 1.40 -15.06 -1.84
CA LYS A 63 2.35 -16.12 -1.49
C LYS A 63 3.52 -15.60 -0.67
N ALA A 64 4.25 -14.63 -1.19
CA ALA A 64 5.48 -14.18 -0.57
C ALA A 64 5.88 -12.78 -1.03
N MET A 65 6.59 -12.08 -0.15
CA MET A 65 7.26 -10.81 -0.41
C MET A 65 8.66 -10.84 0.19
N ARG A 66 9.63 -10.29 -0.54
CA ARG A 66 10.97 -9.99 -0.05
C ARG A 66 11.31 -8.54 -0.40
N ALA A 67 11.69 -7.78 0.62
CA ALA A 67 12.28 -6.46 0.47
C ALA A 67 13.77 -6.55 0.78
N ASP A 68 14.63 -6.33 -0.22
CA ASP A 68 16.06 -6.12 -0.03
C ASP A 68 16.28 -4.62 0.18
N ILE A 69 17.00 -4.25 1.24
CA ILE A 69 17.15 -2.88 1.72
C ILE A 69 18.63 -2.55 1.82
N GLU A 70 19.05 -1.46 1.20
CA GLU A 70 20.42 -0.94 1.30
C GLU A 70 20.41 0.43 1.97
N VAL A 71 21.14 0.57 3.07
CA VAL A 71 21.31 1.80 3.82
C VAL A 71 22.79 2.03 4.06
N MET A 72 23.34 3.14 3.55
CA MET A 72 24.75 3.51 3.75
C MET A 72 25.74 2.39 3.38
N GLY A 73 25.44 1.62 2.33
CA GLY A 73 26.27 0.50 1.86
C GLY A 73 26.14 -0.79 2.67
N MET A 74 25.27 -0.83 3.66
CA MET A 74 24.89 -2.05 4.38
C MET A 74 23.60 -2.62 3.81
N SER A 75 23.61 -3.91 3.48
CA SER A 75 22.45 -4.60 2.93
C SER A 75 21.75 -5.44 3.99
N GLY A 76 20.43 -5.33 4.03
CA GLY A 76 19.54 -6.13 4.83
C GLY A 76 18.35 -6.62 4.02
N TYR A 77 17.47 -7.40 4.64
CA TYR A 77 16.23 -7.84 4.00
C TYR A 77 15.12 -8.12 5.00
N GLN A 78 13.90 -8.06 4.49
CA GLN A 78 12.71 -8.59 5.15
C GLN A 78 12.02 -9.56 4.20
N ILE A 79 11.56 -10.69 4.74
CA ILE A 79 10.79 -11.70 4.03
C ILE A 79 9.48 -11.92 4.77
N ILE A 80 8.38 -11.98 4.03
CA ILE A 80 7.06 -12.34 4.52
C ILE A 80 6.50 -13.38 3.55
N THR A 81 6.02 -14.50 4.10
CA THR A 81 5.30 -15.51 3.35
C THR A 81 3.91 -15.74 3.97
N ASP A 82 3.11 -16.59 3.37
CA ASP A 82 1.83 -17.03 3.93
C ASP A 82 1.98 -17.83 5.26
N LYS A 83 3.20 -18.20 5.65
CA LYS A 83 3.47 -19.06 6.81
C LYS A 83 4.47 -18.50 7.80
N GLU A 84 5.45 -17.78 7.32
CA GLU A 84 6.58 -17.34 8.14
C GLU A 84 7.09 -15.96 7.68
N GLY A 85 7.84 -15.30 8.54
CA GLY A 85 8.54 -14.07 8.23
C GLY A 85 9.96 -14.11 8.77
N TRP A 86 10.85 -13.36 8.15
CA TRP A 86 12.26 -13.24 8.52
C TRP A 86 12.75 -11.81 8.33
N SER A 87 13.63 -11.36 9.18
CA SER A 87 14.33 -10.09 8.99
C SER A 87 15.82 -10.25 9.24
N PHE A 88 16.61 -9.49 8.47
CA PHE A 88 18.03 -9.29 8.70
C PHE A 88 18.38 -7.83 8.40
N MET A 89 18.62 -7.06 9.45
CA MET A 89 18.86 -5.62 9.40
C MET A 89 20.19 -5.28 10.11
N PRO A 90 21.35 -5.47 9.45
CA PRO A 90 22.64 -5.20 10.08
C PRO A 90 22.83 -3.73 10.45
N PHE A 91 22.25 -2.81 9.69
CA PHE A 91 22.25 -1.38 10.02
C PHE A 91 21.42 -1.05 11.26
N ALA A 92 20.55 -1.97 11.73
CA ALA A 92 19.82 -1.89 13.00
C ALA A 92 20.46 -2.79 14.10
N GLY A 93 21.68 -3.32 13.87
CA GLY A 93 22.45 -4.09 14.84
C GLY A 93 22.20 -5.60 14.81
N GLN A 94 21.39 -6.13 13.90
CA GLN A 94 21.23 -7.58 13.76
C GLN A 94 22.51 -8.22 13.18
N THR A 95 22.93 -9.35 13.76
CA THR A 95 24.11 -10.11 13.32
C THR A 95 23.76 -11.38 12.56
N LYS A 96 22.48 -11.78 12.56
CA LYS A 96 21.94 -12.95 11.86
C LYS A 96 20.48 -12.67 11.49
N ALA A 97 19.95 -13.51 10.59
CA ALA A 97 18.51 -13.50 10.29
C ALA A 97 17.72 -13.94 11.52
N GLU A 98 16.62 -13.24 11.78
CA GLU A 98 15.72 -13.49 12.91
C GLU A 98 14.32 -13.76 12.39
N PRO A 99 13.62 -14.80 12.90
CA PRO A 99 12.26 -15.09 12.51
C PRO A 99 11.31 -14.02 13.09
N SER A 100 10.29 -13.68 12.34
CA SER A 100 9.17 -12.88 12.84
C SER A 100 8.31 -13.67 13.82
N THR A 101 7.63 -12.99 14.72
CA THR A 101 6.64 -13.63 15.59
C THR A 101 5.41 -14.06 14.80
N ALA A 102 4.62 -15.00 15.33
CA ALA A 102 3.37 -15.43 14.68
C ALA A 102 2.38 -14.27 14.51
N ASP A 103 2.34 -13.32 15.47
CA ASP A 103 1.49 -12.15 15.39
C ASP A 103 1.95 -11.18 14.31
N ASP A 104 3.26 -10.97 14.15
CA ASP A 104 3.81 -10.15 13.06
C ASP A 104 3.52 -10.76 11.69
N VAL A 105 3.69 -12.08 11.56
CA VAL A 105 3.34 -12.79 10.31
C VAL A 105 1.86 -12.62 9.99
N LYS A 106 0.98 -12.79 10.99
CA LYS A 106 -0.46 -12.64 10.81
C LYS A 106 -0.85 -11.22 10.40
N SER A 107 -0.30 -10.20 11.06
CA SER A 107 -0.60 -8.79 10.76
C SER A 107 -0.06 -8.33 9.41
N SER A 108 0.91 -9.05 8.83
CA SER A 108 1.54 -8.73 7.55
C SER A 108 0.89 -9.43 6.35
N GLN A 109 -0.10 -10.31 6.55
CA GLN A 109 -0.69 -11.09 5.45
C GLN A 109 -1.36 -10.22 4.38
N ASP A 110 -1.99 -9.12 4.76
CA ASP A 110 -2.62 -8.20 3.80
C ASP A 110 -1.60 -7.58 2.83
N GLN A 111 -0.31 -7.48 3.21
CA GLN A 111 0.76 -6.98 2.36
C GLN A 111 1.09 -7.93 1.19
N LEU A 112 0.68 -9.20 1.28
CA LEU A 112 0.90 -10.18 0.22
C LEU A 112 -0.09 -10.04 -0.94
N ASP A 113 -1.21 -9.32 -0.76
CA ASP A 113 -2.12 -9.04 -1.85
C ASP A 113 -1.71 -7.76 -2.58
N MET A 114 -1.27 -7.91 -3.81
CA MET A 114 -0.84 -6.81 -4.67
C MET A 114 -2.01 -6.12 -5.39
N ILE A 115 -3.20 -6.72 -5.34
CA ILE A 115 -4.37 -6.20 -6.06
C ILE A 115 -4.93 -5.01 -5.28
N ASP A 116 -5.31 -3.97 -6.01
CA ASP A 116 -5.91 -2.79 -5.41
C ASP A 116 -7.10 -3.14 -4.50
N GLN A 117 -7.14 -2.55 -3.32
CA GLN A 117 -8.10 -2.90 -2.30
C GLN A 117 -9.55 -2.53 -2.64
N PHE A 118 -9.79 -1.56 -3.53
CA PHE A 118 -11.14 -1.28 -4.03
C PHE A 118 -11.66 -2.37 -4.98
N ILE A 119 -10.79 -3.23 -5.50
CA ILE A 119 -11.16 -4.42 -6.26
C ILE A 119 -11.50 -5.57 -5.31
N THR A 120 -10.71 -5.76 -4.25
CA THR A 120 -10.73 -6.96 -3.41
C THR A 120 -11.46 -6.79 -2.06
N TYR A 121 -11.92 -5.59 -1.69
CA TYR A 121 -12.48 -5.31 -0.35
C TYR A 121 -13.58 -6.28 0.08
N LYS A 122 -14.44 -6.73 -0.87
CA LYS A 122 -15.52 -7.67 -0.59
C LYS A 122 -15.01 -9.06 -0.23
N ASP A 123 -13.93 -9.51 -0.88
CA ASP A 123 -13.32 -10.82 -0.65
C ASP A 123 -12.73 -10.90 0.76
N TYR A 124 -12.23 -9.78 1.26
CA TYR A 124 -11.73 -9.63 2.63
C TYR A 124 -12.80 -9.26 3.64
N GLY A 125 -14.07 -9.09 3.21
CA GLY A 125 -15.19 -8.70 4.07
C GLY A 125 -15.03 -7.32 4.68
N LYS A 126 -14.25 -6.44 4.03
CA LYS A 126 -14.13 -5.02 4.41
C LYS A 126 -15.42 -4.28 4.05
N LYS A 127 -15.76 -3.27 4.86
CA LYS A 127 -16.88 -2.36 4.60
C LYS A 127 -16.35 -1.09 3.97
N ILE A 128 -17.12 -0.51 3.08
CA ILE A 128 -16.78 0.73 2.41
C ILE A 128 -17.89 1.74 2.57
N ASP A 129 -17.55 2.97 2.96
CA ASP A 129 -18.49 4.06 3.15
C ASP A 129 -18.00 5.33 2.44
N TYR A 130 -18.91 6.06 1.83
CA TYR A 130 -18.66 7.38 1.28
C TYR A 130 -18.83 8.45 2.35
N LEU A 131 -17.81 9.22 2.61
CA LEU A 131 -17.78 10.26 3.64
C LEU A 131 -18.05 11.66 3.08
N GLY A 132 -18.34 11.78 1.78
CA GLY A 132 -18.59 13.06 1.11
C GLY A 132 -17.41 13.55 0.30
N LYS A 133 -17.41 14.86 0.01
CA LYS A 133 -16.30 15.54 -0.66
C LYS A 133 -15.38 16.18 0.38
N ASP A 134 -14.12 16.32 0.03
CA ASP A 134 -13.11 17.01 0.84
C ASP A 134 -12.11 17.70 -0.09
N ASP A 135 -11.27 18.55 0.46
CA ASP A 135 -10.18 19.21 -0.27
C ASP A 135 -8.83 18.72 0.25
N VAL A 136 -7.95 18.35 -0.65
CA VAL A 136 -6.56 18.02 -0.34
C VAL A 136 -5.64 18.95 -1.10
N GLU A 137 -5.10 19.95 -0.41
CA GLU A 137 -4.16 20.95 -0.96
C GLU A 137 -4.67 21.63 -2.24
N GLY A 138 -5.97 21.97 -2.27
CA GLY A 138 -6.63 22.61 -3.41
C GLY A 138 -7.16 21.65 -4.47
N THR A 139 -7.11 20.34 -4.22
CA THR A 139 -7.69 19.31 -5.10
C THR A 139 -9.00 18.81 -4.51
N ASP A 140 -10.10 18.97 -5.26
CA ASP A 140 -11.41 18.39 -4.91
C ASP A 140 -11.32 16.85 -4.89
N CYS A 141 -11.71 16.23 -3.80
CA CYS A 141 -11.62 14.79 -3.60
C CYS A 141 -12.95 14.16 -3.18
N HIS A 142 -13.15 12.90 -3.61
CA HIS A 142 -14.07 11.99 -2.98
C HIS A 142 -13.40 11.36 -1.77
N LYS A 143 -14.02 11.45 -0.60
CA LYS A 143 -13.52 10.85 0.64
C LYS A 143 -14.26 9.55 0.91
N ILE A 144 -13.50 8.47 1.02
CA ILE A 144 -14.03 7.10 1.18
C ILE A 144 -13.31 6.44 2.35
N SER A 145 -14.02 5.72 3.22
CA SER A 145 -13.40 4.87 4.24
C SER A 145 -13.57 3.40 3.89
N LEU A 146 -12.52 2.63 4.17
CA LEU A 146 -12.51 1.18 4.25
C LEU A 146 -12.33 0.78 5.71
N THR A 147 -13.25 -0.04 6.23
CA THR A 147 -13.17 -0.63 7.57
C THR A 147 -12.97 -2.13 7.45
N ASP A 148 -11.91 -2.65 8.04
CA ASP A 148 -11.64 -4.08 8.05
C ASP A 148 -12.47 -4.83 9.13
N LYS A 149 -12.24 -6.15 9.26
CA LYS A 149 -12.95 -7.00 10.21
C LYS A 149 -12.57 -6.72 11.66
N GLU A 150 -11.38 -6.20 11.89
CA GLU A 150 -10.84 -5.80 13.20
C GLU A 150 -11.35 -4.42 13.63
N GLY A 151 -12.04 -3.69 12.71
CA GLY A 151 -12.55 -2.35 12.93
C GLY A 151 -11.50 -1.26 12.70
N GLU A 152 -10.36 -1.58 12.11
CA GLU A 152 -9.38 -0.59 11.68
C GLU A 152 -9.89 0.16 10.44
N ILE A 153 -9.70 1.47 10.42
CA ILE A 153 -10.24 2.34 9.38
C ILE A 153 -9.08 2.95 8.59
N THR A 154 -9.18 2.81 7.28
CA THR A 154 -8.34 3.55 6.33
C THR A 154 -9.22 4.48 5.52
N THR A 155 -8.89 5.76 5.49
CA THR A 155 -9.60 6.80 4.73
C THR A 155 -8.80 7.17 3.49
N PHE A 156 -9.44 7.11 2.34
CA PHE A 156 -8.88 7.42 1.03
C PHE A 156 -9.47 8.71 0.47
N PHE A 157 -8.63 9.51 -0.16
CA PHE A 157 -9.00 10.72 -0.87
C PHE A 157 -8.69 10.49 -2.35
N LEU A 158 -9.74 10.38 -3.14
CA LEU A 158 -9.66 10.19 -4.59
C LEU A 158 -9.89 11.54 -5.26
N ASP A 159 -8.94 11.98 -6.07
CA ASP A 159 -9.11 13.17 -6.92
C ASP A 159 -10.40 13.03 -7.75
N ALA A 160 -11.30 14.01 -7.66
CA ALA A 160 -12.62 13.96 -8.28
C ALA A 160 -12.58 14.01 -9.81
N SER A 161 -11.45 14.38 -10.41
CA SER A 161 -11.26 14.46 -11.87
C SER A 161 -10.61 13.22 -12.47
N THR A 162 -9.60 12.67 -11.78
CA THR A 162 -8.82 11.51 -12.25
C THR A 162 -9.22 10.20 -11.62
N TYR A 163 -9.90 10.25 -10.48
CA TYR A 163 -10.22 9.11 -9.60
C TYR A 163 -9.01 8.37 -9.04
N TYR A 164 -7.80 8.93 -9.12
CA TYR A 164 -6.63 8.38 -8.45
C TYR A 164 -6.68 8.68 -6.97
N VAL A 165 -6.20 7.73 -6.16
CA VAL A 165 -5.94 7.97 -4.74
C VAL A 165 -4.78 8.94 -4.62
N ILE A 166 -4.96 10.13 -4.04
CA ILE A 166 -3.88 11.09 -3.82
C ILE A 166 -3.43 11.15 -2.37
N LYS A 167 -4.28 10.68 -1.45
CA LYS A 167 -3.95 10.62 -0.02
C LYS A 167 -4.67 9.44 0.64
N GLU A 168 -4.00 8.86 1.61
CA GLU A 168 -4.51 7.81 2.50
C GLU A 168 -4.21 8.21 3.94
N VAL A 169 -5.16 7.96 4.85
CA VAL A 169 -5.01 8.15 6.28
C VAL A 169 -5.47 6.89 6.99
N SER A 170 -4.53 6.18 7.62
CA SER A 170 -4.80 4.95 8.37
C SER A 170 -4.77 5.23 9.86
N LYS A 171 -5.80 4.78 10.58
CA LYS A 171 -5.85 4.79 12.04
C LYS A 171 -5.49 3.41 12.57
N ARG A 172 -4.46 3.34 13.37
CA ARG A 172 -3.91 2.11 13.92
C ARG A 172 -3.86 2.19 15.45
N LYS A 173 -3.95 1.03 16.10
CA LYS A 173 -3.76 0.93 17.54
C LYS A 173 -2.52 0.10 17.83
N ALA A 174 -1.58 0.67 18.58
CA ALA A 174 -0.43 -0.07 19.10
C ALA A 174 -0.20 0.30 20.55
N ASN A 175 0.07 -0.71 21.41
CA ASN A 175 0.31 -0.54 22.84
C ASN A 175 -0.78 0.29 23.56
N GLY A 176 -2.05 0.11 23.16
CA GLY A 176 -3.20 0.81 23.72
C GLY A 176 -3.32 2.28 23.34
N LYS A 177 -2.46 2.79 22.44
CA LYS A 177 -2.53 4.14 21.88
C LYS A 177 -2.98 4.08 20.43
N GLU A 178 -3.83 5.03 20.05
CA GLU A 178 -4.20 5.26 18.65
C GLU A 178 -3.21 6.25 18.04
N PHE A 179 -2.76 5.96 16.83
CA PHE A 179 -1.94 6.85 16.01
C PHE A 179 -2.48 6.84 14.59
N GLU A 180 -2.20 7.92 13.90
CA GLU A 180 -2.61 8.16 12.54
C GLU A 180 -1.37 8.17 11.65
N MET A 181 -1.43 7.49 10.52
CA MET A 181 -0.39 7.48 9.50
C MET A 181 -0.97 8.05 8.22
N THR A 182 -0.28 9.02 7.66
CA THR A 182 -0.65 9.65 6.38
C THR A 182 0.32 9.20 5.29
N LYS A 183 -0.25 8.84 4.13
CA LYS A 183 0.49 8.63 2.88
C LYS A 183 -0.11 9.46 1.76
N THR A 184 0.73 9.97 0.89
CA THR A 184 0.34 10.66 -0.34
C THR A 184 0.85 9.90 -1.55
N TYR A 185 0.15 10.03 -2.68
CA TYR A 185 0.48 9.32 -3.92
C TYR A 185 0.42 10.27 -5.11
N SER A 186 1.40 10.16 -6.00
CA SER A 186 1.47 10.99 -7.20
C SER A 186 2.28 10.34 -8.31
N ASN A 187 2.50 11.05 -9.42
CA ASN A 187 3.27 10.58 -10.57
C ASN A 187 2.76 9.23 -11.11
N TYR A 188 1.43 9.11 -11.28
CA TYR A 188 0.80 7.91 -11.80
C TYR A 188 1.26 7.62 -13.23
N LYS A 189 1.72 6.40 -13.48
CA LYS A 189 2.16 5.93 -14.80
C LYS A 189 1.44 4.65 -15.19
N LYS A 190 1.10 4.57 -16.47
CA LYS A 190 0.57 3.34 -17.06
C LYS A 190 1.73 2.41 -17.40
N LEU A 191 1.68 1.20 -16.86
CA LEU A 191 2.62 0.11 -17.14
C LEU A 191 2.19 -0.65 -18.41
N ASP A 192 3.11 -1.45 -18.96
CA ASP A 192 2.88 -2.19 -20.22
C ASP A 192 1.70 -3.16 -20.14
N GLU A 193 1.44 -3.73 -18.96
CA GLU A 193 0.32 -4.63 -18.69
C GLU A 193 -1.04 -3.91 -18.56
N GLY A 194 -1.06 -2.58 -18.71
CA GLY A 194 -2.24 -1.74 -18.66
C GLY A 194 -2.63 -1.27 -17.26
N ILE A 195 -1.92 -1.69 -16.22
CA ILE A 195 -2.08 -1.21 -14.84
C ILE A 195 -1.55 0.21 -14.74
N VAL A 196 -2.25 1.08 -14.03
CA VAL A 196 -1.79 2.43 -13.70
C VAL A 196 -1.37 2.44 -12.23
N PHE A 197 -0.13 2.87 -11.97
CA PHE A 197 0.50 2.75 -10.67
C PHE A 197 1.15 4.07 -10.24
N PRO A 198 1.06 4.49 -8.94
CA PRO A 198 1.74 5.68 -8.46
C PRO A 198 3.25 5.40 -8.38
N MET A 199 4.06 6.27 -8.96
CA MET A 199 5.51 6.15 -8.95
C MET A 199 6.17 6.97 -7.84
N LEU A 200 5.41 7.79 -7.12
CA LEU A 200 5.87 8.59 -6.00
C LEU A 200 4.88 8.46 -4.85
N SER A 201 5.38 8.17 -3.67
CA SER A 201 4.62 8.25 -2.43
C SER A 201 5.38 9.09 -1.41
N GLY A 202 4.64 9.86 -0.61
CA GLY A 202 5.16 10.66 0.50
C GLY A 202 4.40 10.34 1.77
N GLY A 203 4.85 10.84 2.90
CA GLY A 203 4.17 10.69 4.18
C GLY A 203 5.09 10.89 5.37
N ASP A 204 4.64 10.41 6.53
CA ASP A 204 5.35 10.60 7.80
C ASP A 204 6.74 9.96 7.82
N GLU A 205 6.97 8.93 7.02
CA GLU A 205 8.23 8.19 6.92
C GLU A 205 9.21 8.76 5.90
N GLY A 206 8.80 9.74 5.11
CA GLY A 206 9.59 10.34 4.04
C GLY A 206 8.99 10.16 2.66
N GLU A 207 9.78 10.46 1.64
CA GLU A 207 9.39 10.34 0.24
C GLU A 207 10.04 9.10 -0.37
N MET A 208 9.25 8.29 -1.06
CA MET A 208 9.67 7.09 -1.77
C MET A 208 9.33 7.19 -3.25
N GLU A 209 10.35 7.10 -4.09
CA GLU A 209 10.20 7.07 -5.54
C GLU A 209 10.41 5.66 -6.07
N ILE A 210 9.46 5.18 -6.87
CA ILE A 210 9.58 3.93 -7.61
C ILE A 210 10.25 4.23 -8.94
N THR A 211 11.45 3.73 -9.13
CA THR A 211 12.26 3.98 -10.33
C THR A 211 11.99 2.97 -11.43
N LYS A 212 11.59 1.75 -11.05
CA LYS A 212 11.28 0.68 -12.01
C LYS A 212 10.26 -0.30 -11.43
N VAL A 213 9.35 -0.76 -12.29
CA VAL A 213 8.40 -1.85 -12.00
C VAL A 213 8.48 -2.89 -13.11
N SER A 214 8.52 -4.16 -12.73
CA SER A 214 8.42 -5.31 -13.64
C SER A 214 7.30 -6.23 -13.16
N ILE A 215 6.36 -6.53 -14.03
CA ILE A 215 5.17 -7.33 -13.71
C ILE A 215 5.24 -8.69 -14.39
N ASN A 216 4.74 -9.71 -13.71
CA ASN A 216 4.58 -11.07 -14.22
C ASN A 216 5.88 -11.72 -14.75
N LYS A 217 7.04 -11.26 -14.25
CA LYS A 217 8.31 -11.94 -14.51
C LYS A 217 8.50 -13.09 -13.51
N PRO A 218 9.12 -14.20 -13.93
CA PRO A 218 9.44 -15.29 -13.02
C PRO A 218 10.29 -14.81 -11.85
N ILE A 219 9.90 -15.20 -10.63
CA ILE A 219 10.67 -14.97 -9.40
C ILE A 219 10.99 -16.34 -8.82
N ASP A 220 12.26 -16.59 -8.50
CA ASP A 220 12.72 -17.85 -7.90
C ASP A 220 12.21 -17.93 -6.44
N ASP A 221 11.51 -19.00 -6.10
CA ASP A 221 11.02 -19.25 -4.74
C ASP A 221 12.17 -19.30 -3.69
N ALA A 222 13.38 -19.64 -4.10
CA ALA A 222 14.55 -19.63 -3.23
C ALA A 222 14.89 -18.21 -2.69
N MET A 223 14.40 -17.16 -3.33
CA MET A 223 14.55 -15.79 -2.83
C MET A 223 13.83 -15.55 -1.51
N PHE A 224 12.75 -16.28 -1.26
CA PHE A 224 11.93 -16.13 -0.05
C PHE A 224 12.42 -16.99 1.14
N GLN A 225 13.67 -17.47 1.06
CA GLN A 225 14.33 -18.15 2.16
C GLN A 225 15.38 -17.23 2.81
N PRO A 226 15.54 -17.29 4.15
CA PRO A 226 16.57 -16.52 4.83
C PRO A 226 17.98 -16.96 4.36
N LYS A 227 18.82 -15.99 4.01
CA LYS A 227 20.20 -16.24 3.58
C LYS A 227 21.16 -15.97 4.72
N ALA A 228 22.23 -16.75 4.79
CA ALA A 228 23.33 -16.48 5.71
C ALA A 228 24.12 -15.21 5.27
N LEU A 229 24.73 -14.52 6.25
CA LEU A 229 25.56 -13.31 6.01
C LEU A 229 26.62 -13.50 4.91
N SER A 230 27.20 -14.71 4.80
CA SER A 230 28.21 -15.05 3.80
C SER A 230 27.68 -15.05 2.35
N GLU A 231 26.36 -15.14 2.16
CA GLU A 231 25.71 -15.19 0.85
C GLU A 231 25.24 -13.80 0.37
N LEU A 232 25.20 -12.80 1.27
CA LEU A 232 24.79 -11.43 0.96
C LEU A 232 25.97 -10.54 0.47
N LYS A 233 27.20 -11.03 0.56
CA LYS A 233 28.45 -10.30 0.20
C LYS A 233 28.98 -10.61 -1.21
N LYS A 234 28.11 -11.07 -2.11
CA LYS A 234 28.52 -11.32 -3.50
C LYS A 234 27.90 -10.34 -4.46
#